data_8afac2475fc18c95eee3313c94fcdcf5
#
_entry.id   8afac2475fc18c95eee3313c94fcdcf5
#
_cell.length_a   1.000
_cell.length_b   1.000
_cell.length_c   1.000
_cell.angle_alpha   90.00
_cell.angle_beta   90.00
_cell.angle_gamma   90.00
#
_symmetry.space_group_name_H-M   'P 1'
#
loop_
_entity.id
_entity.type
_entity.pdbx_description
1 polymer ?
#
loop_
_entity_poly.entity_id
_entity_poly.type
_entity_poly.pdbx_seq_one_letter_code
_entity_poly.pdbx_strand_id
1 'polypeptide(L)'
;MLSLLLREVSFLTVVAPTFDSRSRLLLIAPHPDDEALACSVILQKALRAGAAIRVVYVTDGDNNPWPQRALERKWTLSPSDRQRWGNLRRAEALAALRALDFAVSDVRFLGLPDQGLTGLLLRDCDATLTRITQAIDGWSPTEIW
;
A
#
# COMPACT_ATOMS: atom_id res chain seq x y z
N MET A 1 -40.63 -21.86 10.43
CA MET A 1 -39.56 -22.32 9.53
C MET A 1 -38.51 -21.26 9.25
N LEU A 2 -38.48 -20.18 10.05
CA LEU A 2 -37.50 -19.07 9.90
C LEU A 2 -36.41 -19.06 10.99
N SER A 3 -36.48 -19.99 11.95
CA SER A 3 -35.54 -20.02 13.10
C SER A 3 -34.33 -20.95 12.94
N LEU A 4 -34.24 -21.67 11.83
CA LEU A 4 -33.15 -22.62 11.57
C LEU A 4 -32.02 -22.05 10.69
N LEU A 5 -32.21 -20.87 10.10
CA LEU A 5 -31.18 -20.24 9.22
C LEU A 5 -30.22 -19.29 9.95
N LEU A 6 -30.39 -19.10 11.27
CA LEU A 6 -29.55 -18.19 12.06
C LEU A 6 -28.48 -18.91 12.93
N ARG A 7 -28.32 -20.22 12.79
CA ARG A 7 -27.42 -20.99 13.67
C ARG A 7 -26.03 -21.29 13.11
N GLU A 8 -25.70 -20.84 11.91
CA GLU A 8 -24.35 -21.02 11.36
C GLU A 8 -23.69 -19.72 10.86
N VAL A 9 -23.93 -18.61 11.52
CA VAL A 9 -22.93 -17.55 11.48
C VAL A 9 -21.88 -17.97 12.51
N SER A 10 -20.97 -18.84 12.11
CA SER A 10 -19.69 -18.99 12.80
C SER A 10 -19.16 -17.58 13.01
N PHE A 11 -19.10 -17.16 14.27
CA PHE A 11 -18.40 -15.93 14.63
C PHE A 11 -16.98 -16.08 14.08
N LEU A 12 -16.72 -15.44 12.95
CA LEU A 12 -15.35 -15.19 12.52
C LEU A 12 -14.70 -14.45 13.68
N THR A 13 -13.96 -15.18 14.48
CA THR A 13 -13.14 -14.57 15.52
C THR A 13 -12.11 -13.76 14.78
N VAL A 14 -12.35 -12.46 14.60
CA VAL A 14 -11.35 -11.56 14.05
C VAL A 14 -10.24 -11.48 15.09
N VAL A 15 -9.21 -12.27 14.88
CA VAL A 15 -7.99 -12.16 15.68
C VAL A 15 -7.31 -10.88 15.26
N ALA A 16 -7.39 -9.85 16.10
CA ALA A 16 -6.65 -8.63 15.86
C ALA A 16 -5.14 -8.93 15.95
N PRO A 17 -4.34 -8.47 14.98
CA PRO A 17 -2.89 -8.67 15.04
C PRO A 17 -2.32 -8.02 16.30
N THR A 18 -1.37 -8.73 16.92
CA THR A 18 -0.60 -8.25 18.07
C THR A 18 0.83 -8.01 17.64
N PHE A 19 1.39 -6.87 18.03
CA PHE A 19 2.76 -6.48 17.72
C PHE A 19 3.55 -6.27 19.01
N ASP A 20 4.85 -6.48 18.94
CA ASP A 20 5.84 -6.11 19.97
C ASP A 20 7.09 -5.49 19.32
N SER A 21 8.07 -5.12 20.13
CA SER A 21 9.31 -4.50 19.65
C SER A 21 10.19 -5.42 18.79
N ARG A 22 9.88 -6.71 18.69
CA ARG A 22 10.56 -7.67 17.82
C ARG A 22 9.82 -7.85 16.49
N SER A 23 8.59 -7.38 16.41
CA SER A 23 7.78 -7.48 15.19
C SER A 23 8.40 -6.64 14.07
N ARG A 24 8.34 -7.16 12.85
CA ARG A 24 8.83 -6.52 11.62
C ARG A 24 7.70 -6.55 10.59
N LEU A 25 6.94 -5.46 10.54
CA LEU A 25 5.79 -5.33 9.64
C LEU A 25 6.25 -4.84 8.27
N LEU A 26 5.98 -5.60 7.22
CA LEU A 26 6.04 -5.17 5.84
C LEU A 26 4.63 -4.87 5.34
N LEU A 27 4.36 -3.63 4.99
CA LEU A 27 3.14 -3.22 4.34
C LEU A 27 3.38 -3.04 2.84
N ILE A 28 2.63 -3.78 2.01
CA ILE A 28 2.67 -3.67 0.55
C ILE A 28 1.39 -3.00 0.09
N ALA A 29 1.49 -1.72 -0.25
CA ALA A 29 0.37 -0.90 -0.72
C ALA A 29 0.36 -0.85 -2.26
N PRO A 30 -0.72 -1.22 -2.93
CA PRO A 30 -0.87 -1.07 -4.37
C PRO A 30 -0.64 0.37 -4.83
N HIS A 31 -1.20 1.34 -4.12
CA HIS A 31 -1.13 2.77 -4.45
C HIS A 31 -0.87 3.62 -3.20
N PRO A 32 -0.37 4.86 -3.36
CA PRO A 32 -0.36 5.85 -2.30
C PRO A 32 -1.79 6.19 -1.87
N ASP A 33 -2.15 5.97 -0.64
CA ASP A 33 -3.38 6.09 0.15
C ASP A 33 -3.87 4.77 0.76
N ASP A 34 -3.52 3.61 0.20
CA ASP A 34 -3.95 2.30 0.73
C ASP A 34 -3.44 2.08 2.16
N GLU A 35 -2.26 2.59 2.51
CA GLU A 35 -1.73 2.54 3.88
C GLU A 35 -2.62 3.29 4.87
N ALA A 36 -3.24 4.37 4.43
CA ALA A 36 -4.12 5.19 5.26
C ALA A 36 -5.55 4.62 5.29
N LEU A 37 -6.07 4.21 4.14
CA LEU A 37 -7.46 3.76 4.00
C LEU A 37 -7.68 2.35 4.54
N ALA A 38 -6.76 1.43 4.24
CA ALA A 38 -6.91 0.01 4.59
C ALA A 38 -6.13 -0.37 5.85
N CYS A 39 -4.97 0.23 6.10
CA CYS A 39 -4.01 -0.26 7.09
C CYS A 39 -3.67 0.72 8.21
N SER A 40 -4.33 1.88 8.29
CA SER A 40 -4.01 2.91 9.30
C SER A 40 -4.05 2.40 10.75
N VAL A 41 -5.03 1.57 11.08
CA VAL A 41 -5.14 1.00 12.43
C VAL A 41 -3.99 0.04 12.74
N ILE A 42 -3.60 -0.78 11.75
CA ILE A 42 -2.50 -1.75 11.86
C ILE A 42 -1.18 -1.01 12.02
N LEU A 43 -0.93 0.00 11.19
CA LEU A 43 0.26 0.86 11.28
C LEU A 43 0.38 1.51 12.66
N GLN A 44 -0.71 2.12 13.17
CA GLN A 44 -0.68 2.75 14.47
C GLN A 44 -0.46 1.76 15.62
N LYS A 45 -1.03 0.55 15.54
CA LYS A 45 -0.76 -0.51 16.53
C LYS A 45 0.69 -0.95 16.53
N ALA A 46 1.26 -1.19 15.34
CA ALA A 46 2.65 -1.58 15.18
C ALA A 46 3.61 -0.48 15.68
N LEU A 47 3.37 0.79 15.33
CA LEU A 47 4.14 1.93 15.81
C LEU A 47 4.11 2.02 17.34
N ARG A 48 2.93 1.94 17.96
CA ARG A 48 2.79 1.99 19.43
C ARG A 48 3.48 0.83 20.15
N ALA A 49 3.58 -0.32 19.49
CA ALA A 49 4.29 -1.49 20.02
C ALA A 49 5.81 -1.43 19.82
N GLY A 50 6.33 -0.40 19.14
CA GLY A 50 7.74 -0.27 18.83
C GLY A 50 8.22 -1.24 17.74
N ALA A 51 7.32 -1.77 16.92
CA ALA A 51 7.66 -2.65 15.81
C ALA A 51 8.45 -1.90 14.72
N ALA A 52 9.38 -2.61 14.07
CA ALA A 52 9.98 -2.10 12.84
C ALA A 52 8.98 -2.20 11.70
N ILE A 53 8.84 -1.14 10.91
CA ILE A 53 7.87 -1.11 9.82
C ILE A 53 8.55 -0.67 8.52
N ARG A 54 8.23 -1.36 7.42
CA ARG A 54 8.56 -0.92 6.06
C ARG A 54 7.29 -0.81 5.24
N VAL A 55 7.15 0.28 4.49
CA VAL A 55 6.06 0.49 3.55
C VAL A 55 6.61 0.46 2.13
N VAL A 56 6.00 -0.36 1.28
CA VAL A 56 6.34 -0.50 -0.14
C VAL A 56 5.12 -0.15 -0.98
N TYR A 57 5.20 0.92 -1.75
CA TYR A 57 4.20 1.28 -2.74
C TYR A 57 4.55 0.65 -4.09
N VAL A 58 3.64 -0.14 -4.65
CA VAL A 58 3.86 -0.87 -5.90
C VAL A 58 3.81 0.07 -7.09
N THR A 59 2.79 0.94 -7.14
CA THR A 59 2.61 1.95 -8.20
C THR A 59 2.52 3.34 -7.60
N ASP A 60 2.50 4.36 -8.43
CA ASP A 60 2.32 5.74 -8.01
C ASP A 60 0.85 6.21 -8.03
N GLY A 61 -0.08 5.33 -8.42
CA GLY A 61 -1.49 5.67 -8.57
C GLY A 61 -1.73 6.75 -9.63
N ASP A 62 -0.89 6.79 -10.67
CA ASP A 62 -0.82 7.86 -11.67
C ASP A 62 -1.71 7.62 -12.89
N ASN A 63 -2.38 6.45 -12.97
CA ASN A 63 -3.20 6.08 -14.12
C ASN A 63 -4.72 6.05 -13.84
N ASN A 64 -5.17 6.57 -12.71
CA ASN A 64 -6.58 6.86 -12.51
C ASN A 64 -6.86 8.32 -12.95
N PRO A 65 -7.46 8.53 -14.14
CA PRO A 65 -7.57 9.87 -14.71
C PRO A 65 -8.66 10.72 -14.05
N TRP A 66 -9.62 10.11 -13.36
CA TRP A 66 -10.80 10.85 -12.91
C TRP A 66 -10.53 11.88 -11.80
N PRO A 67 -9.81 11.54 -10.71
CA PRO A 67 -9.48 12.55 -9.69
C PRO A 67 -8.62 13.66 -10.26
N GLN A 68 -7.63 13.33 -11.09
CA GLN A 68 -6.75 14.32 -11.70
C GLN A 68 -7.52 15.25 -12.63
N ARG A 69 -8.39 14.72 -13.50
CA ARG A 69 -9.24 15.53 -14.38
C ARG A 69 -10.13 16.50 -13.61
N ALA A 70 -10.72 16.03 -12.52
CA ALA A 70 -11.59 16.84 -11.67
C ALA A 70 -10.81 17.97 -11.01
N LEU A 71 -9.66 17.69 -10.41
CA LEU A 71 -8.85 18.68 -9.69
C LEU A 71 -8.13 19.66 -10.62
N GLU A 72 -7.55 19.18 -11.72
CA GLU A 72 -6.80 20.00 -12.67
C GLU A 72 -7.71 20.62 -13.74
N ARG A 73 -9.01 20.28 -13.78
CA ARG A 73 -9.98 20.72 -14.82
C ARG A 73 -9.49 20.46 -16.24
N LYS A 74 -8.83 19.33 -16.46
CA LYS A 74 -8.30 18.88 -17.75
C LYS A 74 -9.01 17.61 -18.22
N TRP A 75 -9.47 17.59 -19.46
CA TRP A 75 -10.05 16.36 -20.06
C TRP A 75 -8.99 15.41 -20.60
N THR A 76 -7.94 15.95 -21.21
CA THR A 76 -6.83 15.17 -21.78
C THR A 76 -5.63 15.28 -20.87
N LEU A 77 -5.05 14.13 -20.50
CA LEU A 77 -3.87 14.04 -19.66
C LEU A 77 -2.69 13.55 -20.49
N SER A 78 -1.64 14.33 -20.51
CA SER A 78 -0.35 13.95 -21.11
C SER A 78 0.43 13.02 -20.18
N PRO A 79 1.48 12.34 -20.65
CA PRO A 79 2.39 11.59 -19.79
C PRO A 79 3.01 12.44 -18.67
N SER A 80 3.33 13.70 -18.94
CA SER A 80 3.87 14.62 -17.94
C SER A 80 2.83 15.03 -16.89
N ASP A 81 1.56 15.13 -17.25
CA ASP A 81 0.47 15.36 -16.29
C ASP A 81 0.36 14.16 -15.31
N ARG A 82 0.41 12.93 -15.82
CA ARG A 82 0.38 11.72 -15.01
C ARG A 82 1.58 11.64 -14.06
N GLN A 83 2.78 11.90 -14.57
CA GLN A 83 4.00 11.91 -13.75
C GLN A 83 3.91 12.95 -12.62
N ARG A 84 3.41 14.16 -12.90
CA ARG A 84 3.19 15.19 -11.89
C ARG A 84 2.17 14.71 -10.84
N TRP A 85 1.09 14.04 -11.28
CA TRP A 85 0.07 13.47 -10.40
C TRP A 85 0.66 12.39 -9.50
N GLY A 86 1.41 11.43 -10.04
CA GLY A 86 2.10 10.41 -9.26
C GLY A 86 3.06 11.00 -8.22
N ASN A 87 3.81 12.04 -8.58
CA ASN A 87 4.68 12.75 -7.64
C ASN A 87 3.89 13.42 -6.51
N LEU A 88 2.72 14.01 -6.82
CA LEU A 88 1.82 14.56 -5.80
C LEU A 88 1.34 13.46 -4.84
N ARG A 89 0.88 12.32 -5.37
CA ARG A 89 0.43 11.18 -4.58
C ARG A 89 1.52 10.63 -3.66
N ARG A 90 2.76 10.53 -4.15
CA ARG A 90 3.92 10.16 -3.32
C ARG A 90 4.14 11.16 -2.18
N ALA A 91 4.04 12.45 -2.46
CA ALA A 91 4.22 13.48 -1.45
C ALA A 91 3.12 13.45 -0.37
N GLU A 92 1.88 13.20 -0.77
CA GLU A 92 0.74 13.05 0.14
C GLU A 92 0.91 11.83 1.06
N ALA A 93 1.29 10.65 0.51
CA ALA A 93 1.56 9.46 1.28
C ALA A 93 2.69 9.68 2.31
N LEU A 94 3.79 10.31 1.89
CA LEU A 94 4.88 10.64 2.81
C LEU A 94 4.44 11.63 3.89
N ALA A 95 3.56 12.58 3.58
CA ALA A 95 3.02 13.51 4.56
C ALA A 95 2.09 12.79 5.56
N ALA A 96 1.24 11.88 5.09
CA ALA A 96 0.39 11.06 5.94
C ALA A 96 1.21 10.18 6.91
N LEU A 97 2.25 9.53 6.41
CA LEU A 97 3.14 8.72 7.26
C LEU A 97 3.90 9.58 8.28
N ARG A 98 4.40 10.75 7.91
CA ARG A 98 5.03 11.69 8.87
C ARG A 98 4.08 12.14 9.97
N ALA A 99 2.80 12.32 9.64
CA ALA A 99 1.79 12.68 10.64
C ALA A 99 1.56 11.58 11.70
N LEU A 100 2.01 10.36 11.42
CA LEU A 100 2.03 9.24 12.38
C LEU A 100 3.40 9.06 13.06
N ASP A 101 4.30 10.01 12.95
CA ASP A 101 5.70 9.92 13.41
C ASP A 101 6.49 8.74 12.79
N PHE A 102 6.09 8.33 11.58
CA PHE A 102 6.76 7.25 10.87
C PHE A 102 8.05 7.71 10.19
N ALA A 103 9.11 6.91 10.34
CA ALA A 103 10.40 7.19 9.70
C ALA A 103 10.32 6.92 8.18
N VAL A 104 10.29 7.98 7.38
CA VAL A 104 10.16 7.88 5.91
C VAL A 104 11.38 7.22 5.21
N SER A 105 12.47 6.98 5.92
CA SER A 105 13.62 6.20 5.43
C SER A 105 13.25 4.75 5.09
N ASP A 106 12.20 4.22 5.71
CA ASP A 106 11.70 2.87 5.49
C ASP A 106 10.53 2.80 4.49
N VAL A 107 10.33 3.85 3.71
CA VAL A 107 9.37 3.87 2.60
C VAL A 107 10.08 3.58 1.28
N ARG A 108 9.47 2.73 0.46
CA ARG A 108 9.94 2.39 -0.89
C ARG A 108 8.84 2.61 -1.90
N PHE A 109 9.16 3.24 -3.03
CA PHE A 109 8.27 3.37 -4.19
C PHE A 109 8.88 2.59 -5.34
N LEU A 110 8.15 1.56 -5.83
CA LEU A 110 8.64 0.75 -6.95
C LEU A 110 8.40 1.45 -8.29
N GLY A 111 7.39 2.32 -8.37
CA GLY A 111 7.04 3.03 -9.61
C GLY A 111 6.72 2.07 -10.75
N LEU A 112 6.06 0.94 -10.44
CA LEU A 112 5.54 0.05 -11.47
C LEU A 112 4.31 0.70 -12.12
N PRO A 113 3.99 0.36 -13.38
CA PRO A 113 2.91 1.02 -14.10
C PRO A 113 1.55 0.72 -13.44
N ASP A 114 0.86 1.78 -13.01
CA ASP A 114 -0.51 1.68 -12.52
C ASP A 114 -1.44 1.17 -13.63
N GLN A 115 -2.32 0.22 -13.30
CA GLN A 115 -3.18 -0.53 -14.22
C GLN A 115 -2.42 -1.30 -15.34
N GLY A 116 -1.09 -1.32 -15.29
CA GLY A 116 -0.23 -2.01 -16.26
C GLY A 116 0.49 -3.24 -15.71
N LEU A 117 0.36 -3.52 -14.41
CA LEU A 117 1.13 -4.57 -13.73
C LEU A 117 0.85 -5.96 -14.30
N THR A 118 -0.41 -6.31 -14.57
CA THR A 118 -0.77 -7.60 -15.18
C THR A 118 -0.09 -7.77 -16.54
N GLY A 119 -0.14 -6.74 -17.39
CA GLY A 119 0.54 -6.78 -18.68
C GLY A 119 2.06 -6.85 -18.57
N LEU A 120 2.65 -6.28 -17.52
CA LEU A 120 4.07 -6.37 -17.24
C LEU A 120 4.46 -7.79 -16.81
N LEU A 121 3.70 -8.38 -15.89
CA LEU A 121 3.90 -9.77 -15.44
C LEU A 121 3.77 -10.79 -16.60
N LEU A 122 2.84 -10.57 -17.51
CA LEU A 122 2.67 -11.46 -18.69
C LEU A 122 3.82 -11.35 -19.70
N ARG A 123 4.49 -10.19 -19.80
CA ARG A 123 5.59 -9.96 -20.73
C ARG A 123 6.95 -10.30 -20.15
N ASP A 124 7.17 -9.99 -18.89
CA ASP A 124 8.45 -10.13 -18.20
C ASP A 124 8.22 -10.35 -16.70
N CYS A 125 7.79 -11.56 -16.39
CA CYS A 125 7.49 -11.97 -15.01
C CYS A 125 8.73 -11.87 -14.13
N ASP A 126 9.85 -12.37 -14.58
CA ASP A 126 11.07 -12.49 -13.77
C ASP A 126 11.64 -11.13 -13.37
N ALA A 127 11.74 -10.18 -14.31
CA ALA A 127 12.21 -8.84 -13.99
C ALA A 127 11.23 -8.09 -13.08
N THR A 128 9.93 -8.29 -13.27
CA THR A 128 8.90 -7.67 -12.43
C THR A 128 8.95 -8.22 -11.01
N LEU A 129 9.01 -9.53 -10.86
CA LEU A 129 9.13 -10.19 -9.55
C LEU A 129 10.46 -9.81 -8.87
N THR A 130 11.56 -9.76 -9.61
CA THR A 130 12.86 -9.33 -9.08
C THR A 130 12.77 -7.93 -8.47
N ARG A 131 12.10 -6.97 -9.11
CA ARG A 131 11.91 -5.62 -8.55
C ARG A 131 11.10 -5.62 -7.26
N ILE A 132 10.09 -6.44 -7.17
CA ILE A 132 9.26 -6.57 -5.96
C ILE A 132 10.06 -7.24 -4.84
N THR A 133 10.74 -8.35 -5.14
CA THR A 133 11.51 -9.08 -4.13
C THR A 133 12.69 -8.27 -3.60
N GLN A 134 13.37 -7.50 -4.44
CA GLN A 134 14.45 -6.61 -3.99
C GLN A 134 14.01 -5.57 -2.95
N ALA A 135 12.74 -5.13 -2.99
CA ALA A 135 12.22 -4.21 -1.99
C ALA A 135 11.96 -4.91 -0.64
N ILE A 136 11.79 -6.24 -0.66
CA ILE A 136 11.54 -7.10 0.49
C ILE A 136 12.84 -7.67 1.03
N ASP A 137 13.78 -8.00 0.13
CA ASP A 137 15.04 -8.66 0.47
C ASP A 137 15.83 -7.89 1.53
N GLY A 138 16.42 -8.65 2.45
CA GLY A 138 17.18 -8.10 3.56
C GLY A 138 16.33 -7.45 4.67
N TRP A 139 15.01 -7.37 4.50
CA TRP A 139 14.13 -6.84 5.53
C TRP A 139 13.71 -7.91 6.56
N SER A 140 13.54 -9.15 6.14
CA SER A 140 13.12 -10.29 7.00
C SER A 140 11.85 -9.96 7.82
N PRO A 141 10.70 -9.73 7.18
CA PRO A 141 9.46 -9.41 7.87
C PRO A 141 8.98 -10.61 8.71
N THR A 142 8.40 -10.33 9.89
CA THR A 142 7.63 -11.32 10.66
C THR A 142 6.17 -11.35 10.20
N GLU A 143 5.70 -10.23 9.63
CA GLU A 143 4.32 -10.07 9.17
C GLU A 143 4.29 -9.26 7.87
N ILE A 144 3.40 -9.65 6.95
CA ILE A 144 3.15 -8.98 5.66
C ILE A 144 1.66 -8.68 5.55
N TRP A 145 1.35 -7.45 5.18
CA TRP A 145 -0.01 -6.94 4.98
C TRP A 145 -0.15 -6.26 3.62
#